data_6e7bb48b4d4d6b4fce80fab3e3e64b3e
#
_entry.id   6e7bb48b4d4d6b4fce80fab3e3e64b3e
#
_cell.length_a   1.000
_cell.length_b   1.000
_cell.length_c   1.000
_cell.angle_alpha   90.00
_cell.angle_beta   90.00
_cell.angle_gamma   90.00
#
_symmetry.space_group_name_H-M   'P 1'
#
loop_
_entity.id
_entity.type
_entity.pdbx_description
1 polymer ?
#
loop_
_entity_poly.entity_id
_entity_poly.type
_entity_poly.pdbx_seq_one_letter_code
_entity_poly.pdbx_strand_id
1 'polypeptide(L)'
;MQPKRPRLPTRRPAVLSALALAAVLPGAFAATAGAQHDTIIRHGMIYDGSGQAPYVGDVTIDKDRISYVGPHAPGQARTEVDAKGKAVAPGFVNMLAHPEESLLVDGRALSDLRQGVTLEVMGELSMGPLNDNLKSLFAKMETDIHYDIDWTTLGEYLTKLERKGIAPNVASFVSAGIVRQYVLGEDDVQPSPEQLQEMRRLVHEAMEQGALGVTTALIYNPFTYAKTPELTALAQESGRCGGMYIAHMRSEGDRLLEAVQETITIARDSGAPAEIYHLKLAGKDNWGKIDELIRTIDGARASGTRITADMYVYTAGATGLDASMPTWVQEGGLDKWIARLKDPAVRARVAAEMQQPSKSWENLYHAAGPDGLLLLAFKNPALKAYTGKTLAEVAKMRNSTPEETAMQLVIEDGTRVGVAYFLMSEDNIRRQVALPWVSFGSDAPAPAPEGVFLLSSEHPRAYGNFVRVLAKYVREEKVLSLQEAVRKLTAFPAETISVSDRGRLRKGYFADVVIFDPATVQDHSTYENPQQLATGVENVWVNGVQALKDGEATRNWSGRAVRGRAWTGAAGGGCRASSQAWEWHK
;
A
#
# COMPACT_ATOMS: atom_id res chain seq x y z
N MET A 1 -72.14 -48.76 34.34
CA MET A 1 -72.78 -49.98 33.78
C MET A 1 -71.77 -50.59 32.81
N GLN A 2 -71.10 -51.70 33.22
CA GLN A 2 -70.49 -52.65 32.33
C GLN A 2 -71.56 -53.55 31.74
N PRO A 3 -71.41 -54.22 30.58
CA PRO A 3 -70.88 -55.56 30.66
C PRO A 3 -69.96 -56.04 29.48
N LYS A 4 -69.06 -56.88 29.86
CA LYS A 4 -68.73 -58.27 29.54
C LYS A 4 -68.21 -58.67 28.16
N ARG A 5 -67.04 -59.29 28.24
CA ARG A 5 -66.34 -60.12 27.27
C ARG A 5 -67.11 -61.36 26.87
N PRO A 6 -66.74 -62.04 25.78
CA PRO A 6 -66.30 -63.42 25.96
C PRO A 6 -65.04 -63.85 25.19
N ARG A 7 -64.55 -65.06 25.60
CA ARG A 7 -63.29 -65.72 25.40
C ARG A 7 -63.21 -66.55 24.12
N LEU A 8 -61.97 -66.66 23.63
CA LEU A 8 -61.22 -67.71 22.91
C LEU A 8 -61.91 -69.04 22.51
N PRO A 9 -61.40 -69.72 21.44
CA PRO A 9 -60.55 -70.89 21.72
C PRO A 9 -59.27 -71.03 20.97
N THR A 10 -58.35 -71.78 21.62
CA THR A 10 -57.01 -72.26 21.29
C THR A 10 -57.00 -73.30 20.16
N ARG A 11 -56.04 -73.28 19.26
CA ARG A 11 -55.44 -74.47 18.61
C ARG A 11 -53.97 -74.29 18.34
N ARG A 12 -53.18 -75.24 18.76
CA ARG A 12 -51.74 -75.54 18.48
C ARG A 12 -51.66 -76.60 17.42
N PRO A 13 -50.44 -77.02 16.96
CA PRO A 13 -49.40 -76.36 16.15
C PRO A 13 -49.13 -77.20 14.84
N ALA A 14 -48.43 -76.58 13.88
CA ALA A 14 -47.76 -77.36 12.83
C ALA A 14 -46.38 -76.75 12.63
N VAL A 15 -45.40 -77.63 12.85
CA VAL A 15 -43.95 -77.39 12.59
C VAL A 15 -43.72 -77.53 11.09
N LEU A 16 -43.22 -76.54 10.42
CA LEU A 16 -42.63 -76.59 9.10
C LEU A 16 -41.27 -75.92 9.14
N SER A 17 -40.26 -76.76 9.00
CA SER A 17 -38.87 -76.29 8.85
C SER A 17 -38.71 -75.63 7.48
N ALA A 18 -38.31 -74.31 7.50
CA ALA A 18 -37.87 -73.62 6.29
C ALA A 18 -36.40 -73.31 6.43
N LEU A 19 -35.58 -73.80 5.51
CA LEU A 19 -34.17 -73.44 5.31
C LEU A 19 -34.08 -71.93 5.06
N ALA A 20 -33.31 -71.25 5.91
CA ALA A 20 -32.93 -69.86 5.66
C ALA A 20 -31.73 -69.82 4.72
N LEU A 21 -31.96 -69.43 3.48
CA LEU A 21 -30.89 -68.99 2.55
C LEU A 21 -30.43 -67.62 2.99
N ALA A 22 -29.22 -67.52 3.55
CA ALA A 22 -28.58 -66.26 3.86
C ALA A 22 -28.13 -65.57 2.54
N ALA A 23 -28.91 -64.60 2.08
CA ALA A 23 -28.51 -63.67 1.04
C ALA A 23 -27.51 -62.69 1.64
N VAL A 24 -26.20 -62.87 1.29
CA VAL A 24 -25.17 -61.88 1.54
C VAL A 24 -25.43 -60.69 0.60
N LEU A 25 -26.04 -59.65 1.10
CA LEU A 25 -26.09 -58.35 0.44
C LEU A 25 -24.66 -57.75 0.42
N PRO A 26 -24.11 -57.39 -0.76
CA PRO A 26 -22.88 -56.64 -0.78
C PRO A 26 -23.13 -55.29 -0.10
N GLY A 27 -22.46 -55.08 1.03
CA GLY A 27 -22.45 -53.77 1.69
C GLY A 27 -21.93 -52.72 0.70
N ALA A 28 -22.81 -51.88 0.21
CA ALA A 28 -22.43 -50.66 -0.47
C ALA A 28 -21.65 -49.83 0.56
N PHE A 29 -20.32 -49.86 0.46
CA PHE A 29 -19.50 -48.81 1.03
C PHE A 29 -20.02 -47.53 0.37
N ALA A 30 -20.86 -46.77 1.07
CA ALA A 30 -21.08 -45.38 0.75
C ALA A 30 -19.73 -44.70 0.90
N ALA A 31 -19.03 -44.52 -0.23
CA ALA A 31 -17.93 -43.59 -0.29
C ALA A 31 -18.48 -42.27 0.25
N THR A 32 -18.07 -41.89 1.43
CA THR A 32 -18.28 -40.50 1.92
C THR A 32 -17.75 -39.62 0.82
N ALA A 33 -18.64 -38.94 0.10
CA ALA A 33 -18.22 -37.92 -0.87
C ALA A 33 -17.30 -36.99 -0.12
N GLY A 34 -16.00 -37.10 -0.39
CA GLY A 34 -15.01 -36.22 0.25
C GLY A 34 -15.44 -34.77 0.01
N ALA A 35 -15.14 -33.91 0.96
CA ALA A 35 -15.45 -32.49 0.84
C ALA A 35 -14.97 -31.98 -0.53
N GLN A 36 -15.85 -31.33 -1.28
CA GLN A 36 -15.51 -30.73 -2.56
C GLN A 36 -15.17 -29.28 -2.34
N HIS A 37 -13.90 -28.91 -2.58
CA HIS A 37 -13.40 -27.56 -2.49
C HIS A 37 -13.57 -26.80 -3.81
N ASP A 38 -13.53 -25.48 -3.77
CA ASP A 38 -13.48 -24.68 -5.01
C ASP A 38 -12.09 -24.77 -5.65
N THR A 39 -11.02 -24.61 -4.85
CA THR A 39 -9.64 -24.75 -5.30
C THR A 39 -8.80 -25.51 -4.28
N ILE A 40 -7.93 -26.41 -4.75
CA ILE A 40 -6.84 -26.97 -3.95
C ILE A 40 -5.51 -26.62 -4.63
N ILE A 41 -4.60 -26.03 -3.86
CA ILE A 41 -3.20 -25.84 -4.22
C ILE A 41 -2.41 -26.97 -3.56
N ARG A 42 -1.78 -27.81 -4.36
CA ARG A 42 -1.06 -29.02 -3.90
C ARG A 42 0.45 -28.85 -3.95
N HIS A 43 1.14 -29.59 -3.09
CA HIS A 43 2.59 -29.78 -3.10
C HIS A 43 3.37 -28.44 -3.07
N GLY A 44 2.86 -27.44 -2.34
CA GLY A 44 3.54 -26.16 -2.19
C GLY A 44 4.55 -26.18 -1.04
N MET A 45 5.61 -25.41 -1.14
CA MET A 45 6.40 -25.02 0.01
C MET A 45 5.67 -23.86 0.71
N ILE A 46 5.03 -24.15 1.84
CA ILE A 46 4.14 -23.23 2.55
C ILE A 46 4.95 -22.25 3.37
N TYR A 47 4.88 -20.97 3.02
CA TYR A 47 5.33 -19.81 3.80
C TYR A 47 4.08 -19.12 4.34
N ASP A 48 3.68 -19.42 5.56
CA ASP A 48 2.36 -19.02 6.09
C ASP A 48 2.23 -17.55 6.51
N GLY A 49 3.29 -16.76 6.34
CA GLY A 49 3.37 -15.35 6.75
C GLY A 49 3.81 -15.14 8.20
N SER A 50 4.02 -16.18 8.99
CA SER A 50 4.42 -16.06 10.40
C SER A 50 5.91 -15.79 10.62
N GLY A 51 6.74 -15.98 9.57
CA GLY A 51 8.20 -15.98 9.68
C GLY A 51 8.80 -17.31 10.18
N GLN A 52 7.95 -18.31 10.46
CA GLN A 52 8.41 -19.66 10.84
C GLN A 52 8.98 -20.42 9.64
N ALA A 53 9.68 -21.53 9.94
CA ALA A 53 10.22 -22.39 8.91
C ALA A 53 9.13 -22.94 7.98
N PRO A 54 9.36 -22.93 6.65
CA PRO A 54 8.39 -23.44 5.70
C PRO A 54 8.28 -24.98 5.75
N TYR A 55 7.17 -25.50 5.24
CA TYR A 55 6.94 -26.94 5.13
C TYR A 55 6.20 -27.28 3.84
N VAL A 56 6.34 -28.52 3.35
CA VAL A 56 5.57 -28.99 2.19
C VAL A 56 4.12 -29.24 2.59
N GLY A 57 3.18 -28.67 1.85
CA GLY A 57 1.77 -28.80 2.20
C GLY A 57 0.82 -28.32 1.09
N ASP A 58 -0.46 -28.35 1.44
CA ASP A 58 -1.57 -27.99 0.59
C ASP A 58 -2.38 -26.83 1.21
N VAL A 59 -3.02 -26.04 0.34
CA VAL A 59 -3.98 -24.99 0.73
C VAL A 59 -5.30 -25.26 0.01
N THR A 60 -6.43 -25.19 0.74
CA THR A 60 -7.75 -25.22 0.11
C THR A 60 -8.46 -23.89 0.24
N ILE A 61 -9.18 -23.55 -0.79
CA ILE A 61 -9.97 -22.31 -0.90
C ILE A 61 -11.42 -22.70 -1.15
N ASP A 62 -12.34 -22.14 -0.33
CA ASP A 62 -13.77 -22.25 -0.51
C ASP A 62 -14.37 -20.84 -0.48
N LYS A 63 -15.00 -20.44 -1.57
CA LYS A 63 -15.47 -19.07 -1.82
C LYS A 63 -14.32 -18.08 -1.67
N ASP A 64 -14.41 -17.17 -0.73
CA ASP A 64 -13.43 -16.13 -0.48
C ASP A 64 -12.48 -16.43 0.71
N ARG A 65 -12.54 -17.67 1.26
CA ARG A 65 -11.77 -18.03 2.46
C ARG A 65 -10.88 -19.24 2.27
N ILE A 66 -9.76 -19.24 2.98
CA ILE A 66 -8.92 -20.40 3.18
C ILE A 66 -9.65 -21.36 4.11
N SER A 67 -9.92 -22.58 3.65
CA SER A 67 -10.64 -23.60 4.44
C SER A 67 -9.71 -24.62 5.08
N TYR A 68 -8.50 -24.83 4.53
CA TYR A 68 -7.47 -25.68 5.09
C TYR A 68 -6.06 -25.20 4.70
N VAL A 69 -5.11 -25.38 5.60
CA VAL A 69 -3.67 -25.29 5.35
C VAL A 69 -2.99 -26.38 6.16
N GLY A 70 -2.19 -27.23 5.52
CA GLY A 70 -1.50 -28.33 6.22
C GLY A 70 -0.83 -29.30 5.26
N PRO A 71 -0.22 -30.40 5.78
CA PRO A 71 0.58 -31.32 4.97
C PRO A 71 -0.16 -31.99 3.83
N HIS A 72 -1.46 -32.27 3.99
CA HIS A 72 -2.26 -32.94 2.98
C HIS A 72 -3.74 -32.54 3.10
N ALA A 73 -4.26 -31.88 2.08
CA ALA A 73 -5.67 -31.49 2.04
C ALA A 73 -6.56 -32.70 1.71
N PRO A 74 -7.62 -32.93 2.51
CA PRO A 74 -8.58 -33.97 2.21
C PRO A 74 -9.50 -33.56 1.06
N GLY A 75 -10.10 -34.54 0.36
CA GLY A 75 -11.13 -34.30 -0.65
C GLY A 75 -10.60 -33.99 -2.04
N GLN A 76 -11.48 -33.43 -2.85
CA GLN A 76 -11.25 -33.02 -4.25
C GLN A 76 -11.69 -31.56 -4.43
N ALA A 77 -11.27 -30.93 -5.51
CA ALA A 77 -11.67 -29.57 -5.85
C ALA A 77 -12.19 -29.48 -7.29
N ARG A 78 -12.92 -28.38 -7.57
CA ARG A 78 -13.26 -28.02 -8.95
C ARG A 78 -12.02 -27.68 -9.75
N THR A 79 -11.05 -27.02 -9.08
CA THR A 79 -9.75 -26.67 -9.66
C THR A 79 -8.64 -27.19 -8.76
N GLU A 80 -7.72 -27.95 -9.30
CA GLU A 80 -6.50 -28.35 -8.61
C GLU A 80 -5.29 -27.73 -9.31
N VAL A 81 -4.41 -27.10 -8.52
CA VAL A 81 -3.18 -26.47 -8.98
C VAL A 81 -2.01 -27.14 -8.28
N ASP A 82 -1.13 -27.76 -9.04
CA ASP A 82 0.12 -28.32 -8.50
C ASP A 82 1.18 -27.23 -8.44
N ALA A 83 1.55 -26.80 -7.23
CA ALA A 83 2.60 -25.82 -7.01
C ALA A 83 4.02 -26.35 -7.28
N LYS A 84 4.20 -27.66 -7.44
CA LYS A 84 5.47 -28.31 -7.82
C LYS A 84 6.65 -27.92 -6.91
N GLY A 85 6.40 -27.78 -5.61
CA GLY A 85 7.40 -27.38 -4.63
C GLY A 85 7.73 -25.88 -4.59
N LYS A 86 7.07 -25.04 -5.41
CA LYS A 86 7.23 -23.58 -5.38
C LYS A 86 6.68 -23.00 -4.09
N ALA A 87 7.09 -21.77 -3.80
CA ALA A 87 6.58 -21.04 -2.64
C ALA A 87 5.09 -20.73 -2.80
N VAL A 88 4.32 -21.10 -1.77
CA VAL A 88 2.93 -20.72 -1.59
C VAL A 88 2.87 -19.83 -0.36
N ALA A 89 2.47 -18.57 -0.54
CA ALA A 89 2.47 -17.56 0.50
C ALA A 89 1.14 -16.78 0.52
N PRO A 90 0.84 -16.02 1.59
CA PRO A 90 -0.23 -15.03 1.53
C PRO A 90 0.06 -14.00 0.43
N GLY A 91 -0.97 -13.41 -0.15
CA GLY A 91 -0.81 -12.27 -1.05
C GLY A 91 -0.08 -11.11 -0.38
N PHE A 92 0.77 -10.41 -1.13
CA PHE A 92 1.58 -9.32 -0.60
C PHE A 92 0.74 -8.08 -0.35
N VAL A 93 1.14 -7.30 0.65
CA VAL A 93 0.55 -6.01 1.03
C VAL A 93 1.51 -4.90 0.63
N ASN A 94 1.08 -4.05 -0.27
CA ASN A 94 1.78 -2.82 -0.64
C ASN A 94 1.43 -1.74 0.39
N MET A 95 2.34 -1.48 1.34
CA MET A 95 2.05 -0.63 2.51
C MET A 95 1.96 0.85 2.17
N LEU A 96 2.54 1.26 1.06
CA LEU A 96 2.40 2.58 0.46
C LEU A 96 2.31 2.44 -1.05
N ALA A 97 1.15 2.79 -1.60
CA ALA A 97 0.87 2.78 -3.02
C ALA A 97 0.14 4.07 -3.43
N HIS A 98 0.24 4.43 -4.71
CA HIS A 98 -0.48 5.54 -5.33
C HIS A 98 -1.35 5.09 -6.51
N PRO A 99 -2.21 4.07 -6.35
CA PRO A 99 -3.02 3.53 -7.44
C PRO A 99 -4.31 4.34 -7.66
N GLU A 100 -4.51 5.45 -6.95
CA GLU A 100 -5.76 6.18 -6.90
C GLU A 100 -6.29 6.52 -8.30
N GLU A 101 -5.45 7.04 -9.17
CA GLU A 101 -5.81 7.40 -10.54
C GLU A 101 -5.70 6.20 -11.49
N SER A 102 -4.65 5.40 -11.36
CA SER A 102 -4.42 4.26 -12.26
C SER A 102 -5.55 3.23 -12.19
N LEU A 103 -6.09 2.95 -11.00
CA LEU A 103 -7.24 2.06 -10.82
C LEU A 103 -8.54 2.60 -11.41
N LEU A 104 -8.69 3.93 -11.57
CA LEU A 104 -9.84 4.52 -12.27
C LEU A 104 -9.79 4.26 -13.78
N VAL A 105 -8.61 4.02 -14.33
CA VAL A 105 -8.42 3.67 -15.76
C VAL A 105 -8.35 2.16 -15.94
N ASP A 106 -7.46 1.49 -15.24
CA ASP A 106 -7.22 0.05 -15.35
C ASP A 106 -7.31 -0.64 -13.97
N GLY A 107 -8.40 -1.35 -13.74
CA GLY A 107 -8.64 -2.06 -12.48
C GLY A 107 -7.73 -3.27 -12.24
N ARG A 108 -6.84 -3.64 -13.18
CA ARG A 108 -5.94 -4.81 -13.02
C ARG A 108 -4.83 -4.59 -12.02
N ALA A 109 -4.34 -3.33 -11.87
CA ALA A 109 -3.09 -3.05 -11.15
C ALA A 109 -1.97 -4.02 -11.61
N LEU A 110 -1.74 -4.10 -12.93
CA LEU A 110 -1.00 -5.21 -13.53
C LEU A 110 0.44 -5.28 -13.04
N SER A 111 1.12 -4.14 -12.85
CA SER A 111 2.49 -4.10 -12.34
C SER A 111 2.59 -4.74 -10.95
N ASP A 112 1.64 -4.48 -10.07
CA ASP A 112 1.63 -4.99 -8.70
C ASP A 112 1.11 -6.43 -8.63
N LEU A 113 0.08 -6.77 -9.40
CA LEU A 113 -0.42 -8.13 -9.51
C LEU A 113 0.68 -9.12 -9.97
N ARG A 114 1.53 -8.69 -10.92
CA ARG A 114 2.69 -9.45 -11.41
C ARG A 114 3.81 -9.58 -10.37
N GLN A 115 3.78 -8.79 -9.32
CA GLN A 115 4.68 -8.87 -8.18
C GLN A 115 4.06 -9.64 -6.99
N GLY A 116 2.81 -10.12 -7.10
CA GLY A 116 2.12 -10.88 -6.05
C GLY A 116 1.35 -10.02 -5.05
N VAL A 117 1.18 -8.74 -5.31
CA VAL A 117 0.40 -7.83 -4.46
C VAL A 117 -1.09 -8.12 -4.59
N THR A 118 -1.78 -8.18 -3.46
CA THR A 118 -3.23 -8.43 -3.36
C THR A 118 -3.97 -7.38 -2.54
N LEU A 119 -3.22 -6.49 -1.87
CA LEU A 119 -3.76 -5.35 -1.12
C LEU A 119 -2.88 -4.12 -1.35
N GLU A 120 -3.49 -3.07 -1.90
CA GLU A 120 -2.90 -1.75 -2.07
C GLU A 120 -3.34 -0.84 -0.92
N VAL A 121 -2.40 -0.31 -0.16
CA VAL A 121 -2.66 0.69 0.89
C VAL A 121 -2.27 2.05 0.36
N MET A 122 -3.23 2.97 0.28
CA MET A 122 -3.10 4.27 -0.36
C MET A 122 -3.55 5.40 0.58
N GLY A 123 -3.50 6.65 0.11
CA GLY A 123 -4.10 7.79 0.77
C GLY A 123 -3.11 8.81 1.35
N GLU A 124 -1.83 8.76 0.98
CA GLU A 124 -0.90 9.86 1.29
C GLU A 124 -1.48 11.19 0.78
N LEU A 125 -2.07 11.16 -0.42
CA LEU A 125 -3.00 12.15 -0.95
C LEU A 125 -4.37 11.50 -1.11
N SER A 126 -5.21 11.51 -0.07
CA SER A 126 -6.49 10.80 -0.10
C SER A 126 -7.48 11.42 -1.09
N MET A 127 -8.27 10.57 -1.75
CA MET A 127 -9.35 10.96 -2.67
C MET A 127 -10.65 11.36 -1.97
N GLY A 128 -10.52 11.91 -0.77
CA GLY A 128 -11.60 12.47 0.04
C GLY A 128 -11.14 12.76 1.48
N PRO A 129 -11.82 13.73 2.15
CA PRO A 129 -12.97 14.51 1.71
C PRO A 129 -12.62 15.58 0.66
N LEU A 130 -13.50 15.83 -0.30
CA LEU A 130 -13.32 16.82 -1.36
C LEU A 130 -14.45 17.85 -1.34
N ASN A 131 -14.09 19.14 -1.38
CA ASN A 131 -15.01 20.23 -1.72
C ASN A 131 -14.80 20.63 -3.21
N ASP A 132 -15.60 21.57 -3.70
CA ASP A 132 -15.53 21.99 -5.11
C ASP A 132 -14.16 22.57 -5.49
N ASN A 133 -13.48 23.25 -4.57
CA ASN A 133 -12.15 23.78 -4.79
C ASN A 133 -11.12 22.65 -4.97
N LEU A 134 -11.15 21.62 -4.12
CA LEU A 134 -10.26 20.47 -4.22
C LEU A 134 -10.55 19.65 -5.47
N LYS A 135 -11.82 19.46 -5.84
CA LYS A 135 -12.19 18.79 -7.11
C LYS A 135 -11.62 19.53 -8.32
N SER A 136 -11.75 20.86 -8.30
CA SER A 136 -11.19 21.71 -9.37
C SER A 136 -9.67 21.65 -9.43
N LEU A 137 -9.01 21.61 -8.26
CA LEU A 137 -7.56 21.47 -8.17
C LEU A 137 -7.09 20.11 -8.72
N PHE A 138 -7.72 19.02 -8.31
CA PHE A 138 -7.38 17.67 -8.79
C PHE A 138 -7.53 17.57 -10.30
N ALA A 139 -8.66 18.01 -10.86
CA ALA A 139 -8.88 18.05 -12.30
C ALA A 139 -7.83 18.90 -13.05
N LYS A 140 -7.35 20.01 -12.44
CA LYS A 140 -6.28 20.81 -13.00
C LYS A 140 -4.93 20.12 -12.99
N MET A 141 -4.67 19.32 -11.95
CA MET A 141 -3.39 18.62 -11.78
C MET A 141 -3.30 17.31 -12.60
N GLU A 142 -4.39 16.84 -13.20
CA GLU A 142 -4.35 15.69 -14.11
C GLU A 142 -3.28 15.88 -15.19
N THR A 143 -2.57 14.81 -15.47
CA THR A 143 -1.54 14.77 -16.52
C THR A 143 -2.03 13.93 -17.71
N ASP A 144 -1.54 12.73 -17.90
CA ASP A 144 -1.94 11.82 -18.98
C ASP A 144 -3.25 11.06 -18.68
N ILE A 145 -3.53 10.83 -17.38
CA ILE A 145 -4.74 10.16 -16.91
C ILE A 145 -5.84 11.21 -16.70
N HIS A 146 -7.01 10.97 -17.29
CA HIS A 146 -8.19 11.83 -17.13
C HIS A 146 -9.35 11.02 -16.56
N TYR A 147 -10.04 11.59 -15.57
CA TYR A 147 -11.18 10.94 -14.91
C TYR A 147 -12.17 11.95 -14.34
N ASP A 148 -13.44 11.53 -14.21
CA ASP A 148 -14.47 12.37 -13.60
C ASP A 148 -14.47 12.18 -12.08
N ILE A 149 -14.46 13.28 -11.32
CA ILE A 149 -14.58 13.30 -9.86
C ILE A 149 -16.06 13.47 -9.48
N ASP A 150 -16.81 12.37 -9.49
CA ASP A 150 -18.23 12.30 -9.16
C ASP A 150 -18.50 11.87 -7.71
N TRP A 151 -17.49 11.91 -6.86
CA TRP A 151 -17.55 11.62 -5.42
C TRP A 151 -17.12 12.84 -4.60
N THR A 152 -17.43 12.82 -3.31
CA THR A 152 -17.10 13.88 -2.33
C THR A 152 -16.37 13.29 -1.12
N THR A 153 -16.74 12.08 -0.72
CA THR A 153 -16.20 11.43 0.46
C THR A 153 -15.26 10.30 0.09
N LEU A 154 -14.37 9.94 1.03
CA LEU A 154 -13.48 8.78 0.86
C LEU A 154 -14.28 7.49 0.66
N GLY A 155 -15.39 7.31 1.39
CA GLY A 155 -16.24 6.12 1.27
C GLY A 155 -16.90 5.99 -0.12
N GLU A 156 -17.28 7.10 -0.73
CA GLU A 156 -17.81 7.12 -2.11
C GLU A 156 -16.74 6.72 -3.13
N TYR A 157 -15.53 7.24 -2.99
CA TYR A 157 -14.40 6.85 -3.85
C TYR A 157 -14.09 5.35 -3.74
N LEU A 158 -13.96 4.81 -2.53
CA LEU A 158 -13.74 3.38 -2.32
C LEU A 158 -14.87 2.53 -2.94
N THR A 159 -16.11 2.98 -2.80
CA THR A 159 -17.27 2.32 -3.41
C THR A 159 -17.25 2.40 -4.94
N LYS A 160 -16.76 3.52 -5.51
CA LYS A 160 -16.58 3.67 -6.97
C LYS A 160 -15.59 2.64 -7.50
N LEU A 161 -14.44 2.42 -6.83
CA LEU A 161 -13.47 1.39 -7.21
C LEU A 161 -14.08 -0.02 -7.18
N GLU A 162 -14.81 -0.36 -6.11
CA GLU A 162 -15.50 -1.66 -6.02
C GLU A 162 -16.53 -1.87 -7.14
N ARG A 163 -17.31 -0.85 -7.46
CA ARG A 163 -18.34 -0.91 -8.54
C ARG A 163 -17.72 -1.00 -9.93
N LYS A 164 -16.62 -0.29 -10.16
CA LYS A 164 -15.86 -0.38 -11.41
C LYS A 164 -15.29 -1.79 -11.60
N GLY A 165 -14.91 -2.45 -10.53
CA GLY A 165 -14.18 -3.71 -10.49
C GLY A 165 -12.68 -3.50 -10.52
N ILE A 166 -12.01 -4.05 -9.54
CA ILE A 166 -10.55 -4.01 -9.36
C ILE A 166 -10.03 -5.41 -9.04
N ALA A 167 -8.82 -5.72 -9.47
CA ALA A 167 -8.19 -7.01 -9.18
C ALA A 167 -7.64 -7.09 -7.75
N PRO A 168 -6.83 -6.14 -7.25
CA PRO A 168 -6.37 -6.13 -5.87
C PRO A 168 -7.44 -5.60 -4.92
N ASN A 169 -7.32 -5.93 -3.65
CA ASN A 169 -7.99 -5.20 -2.60
C ASN A 169 -7.35 -3.80 -2.46
N VAL A 170 -8.12 -2.84 -1.97
CA VAL A 170 -7.63 -1.48 -1.68
C VAL A 170 -7.99 -1.09 -0.25
N ALA A 171 -7.13 -0.34 0.39
CA ALA A 171 -7.39 0.32 1.66
C ALA A 171 -6.83 1.73 1.61
N SER A 172 -7.42 2.67 2.33
CA SER A 172 -6.97 4.07 2.28
C SER A 172 -6.87 4.68 3.67
N PHE A 173 -5.89 5.55 3.82
CA PHE A 173 -5.84 6.55 4.87
C PHE A 173 -6.61 7.81 4.46
N VAL A 174 -6.90 8.70 5.41
CA VAL A 174 -7.34 10.07 5.14
C VAL A 174 -6.16 11.02 5.32
N SER A 175 -5.89 11.85 4.31
CA SER A 175 -4.78 12.79 4.36
C SER A 175 -5.11 14.01 5.24
N ALA A 176 -4.33 14.23 6.29
CA ALA A 176 -4.38 15.46 7.09
C ALA A 176 -4.13 16.71 6.23
N GLY A 177 -3.30 16.58 5.20
CA GLY A 177 -3.04 17.64 4.24
C GLY A 177 -4.28 18.00 3.43
N ILE A 178 -5.01 17.03 2.91
CA ILE A 178 -6.28 17.24 2.18
C ILE A 178 -7.34 17.83 3.12
N VAL A 179 -7.45 17.32 4.36
CA VAL A 179 -8.34 17.87 5.38
C VAL A 179 -7.98 19.34 5.70
N ARG A 180 -6.68 19.64 5.85
CA ARG A 180 -6.18 21.00 6.04
C ARG A 180 -6.56 21.90 4.87
N GLN A 181 -6.28 21.47 3.65
CA GLN A 181 -6.56 22.21 2.43
C GLN A 181 -8.06 22.42 2.22
N TYR A 182 -8.90 21.46 2.63
CA TYR A 182 -10.36 21.58 2.63
C TYR A 182 -10.85 22.76 3.49
N VAL A 183 -10.23 22.95 4.68
CA VAL A 183 -10.68 23.94 5.67
C VAL A 183 -9.95 25.27 5.55
N LEU A 184 -8.65 25.25 5.26
CA LEU A 184 -7.76 26.41 5.31
C LEU A 184 -7.29 26.91 3.93
N GLY A 185 -7.47 26.09 2.88
CA GLY A 185 -6.92 26.40 1.55
C GLY A 185 -5.40 26.18 1.47
N GLU A 186 -4.73 26.97 0.61
CA GLU A 186 -3.33 26.77 0.24
C GLU A 186 -2.36 27.81 0.86
N ASP A 187 -2.84 28.65 1.76
CA ASP A 187 -2.04 29.70 2.39
C ASP A 187 -1.35 29.20 3.68
N ASP A 188 -0.23 29.84 4.07
CA ASP A 188 0.48 29.57 5.33
C ASP A 188 -0.26 30.21 6.52
N VAL A 189 -1.32 29.56 6.97
CA VAL A 189 -2.14 29.96 8.10
C VAL A 189 -2.25 28.85 9.13
N GLN A 190 -2.44 29.20 10.41
CA GLN A 190 -2.72 28.22 11.45
C GLN A 190 -4.24 28.16 11.71
N PRO A 191 -4.80 26.97 11.99
CA PRO A 191 -6.23 26.83 12.22
C PRO A 191 -6.68 27.54 13.50
N SER A 192 -7.85 28.21 13.46
CA SER A 192 -8.55 28.59 14.69
C SER A 192 -9.02 27.34 15.44
N PRO A 193 -9.44 27.45 16.72
CA PRO A 193 -10.01 26.30 17.44
C PRO A 193 -11.21 25.67 16.72
N GLU A 194 -12.07 26.48 16.09
CA GLU A 194 -13.25 26.03 15.33
C GLU A 194 -12.84 25.32 14.05
N GLN A 195 -11.84 25.84 13.34
CA GLN A 195 -11.29 25.22 12.13
C GLN A 195 -10.61 23.89 12.46
N LEU A 196 -9.83 23.82 13.55
CA LEU A 196 -9.25 22.55 14.02
C LEU A 196 -10.32 21.52 14.39
N GLN A 197 -11.42 21.97 15.02
CA GLN A 197 -12.53 21.09 15.33
C GLN A 197 -13.22 20.56 14.06
N GLU A 198 -13.35 21.40 13.02
CA GLU A 198 -13.87 20.98 11.72
C GLU A 198 -12.93 19.96 11.05
N MET A 199 -11.61 20.18 11.08
CA MET A 199 -10.63 19.21 10.58
C MET A 199 -10.75 17.86 11.30
N ARG A 200 -10.91 17.87 12.63
CA ARG A 200 -11.14 16.63 13.42
C ARG A 200 -12.43 15.94 13.02
N ARG A 201 -13.51 16.70 12.76
CA ARG A 201 -14.79 16.16 12.30
C ARG A 201 -14.63 15.45 10.95
N LEU A 202 -13.91 16.04 10.00
CA LEU A 202 -13.63 15.43 8.69
C LEU A 202 -12.81 14.15 8.80
N VAL A 203 -11.81 14.11 9.69
CA VAL A 203 -11.06 12.88 9.99
C VAL A 203 -11.99 11.81 10.58
N HIS A 204 -12.81 12.19 11.57
CA HIS A 204 -13.79 11.28 12.19
C HIS A 204 -14.72 10.64 11.15
N GLU A 205 -15.30 11.44 10.27
CA GLU A 205 -16.18 10.96 9.19
C GLU A 205 -15.46 10.02 8.23
N ALA A 206 -14.24 10.35 7.83
CA ALA A 206 -13.44 9.49 6.98
C ALA A 206 -13.12 8.14 7.66
N MET A 207 -12.85 8.15 8.96
CA MET A 207 -12.66 6.91 9.74
C MET A 207 -13.93 6.06 9.75
N GLU A 208 -15.10 6.64 9.94
CA GLU A 208 -16.39 5.92 9.86
C GLU A 208 -16.71 5.39 8.46
N GLN A 209 -16.16 6.03 7.42
CA GLN A 209 -16.25 5.58 6.03
C GLN A 209 -15.25 4.49 5.67
N GLY A 210 -14.34 4.18 6.58
CA GLY A 210 -13.41 3.06 6.45
C GLY A 210 -11.94 3.43 6.25
N ALA A 211 -11.53 4.68 6.54
CA ALA A 211 -10.12 5.01 6.59
C ALA A 211 -9.39 4.16 7.63
N LEU A 212 -8.14 3.76 7.34
CA LEU A 212 -7.28 3.03 8.26
C LEU A 212 -6.68 3.91 9.36
N GLY A 213 -6.64 5.21 9.13
CA GLY A 213 -6.01 6.19 9.98
C GLY A 213 -5.82 7.52 9.26
N VAL A 214 -5.00 8.39 9.84
CA VAL A 214 -4.64 9.67 9.25
C VAL A 214 -3.18 9.66 8.77
N THR A 215 -2.94 10.25 7.60
CA THR A 215 -1.61 10.35 6.99
C THR A 215 -1.18 11.80 6.81
N THR A 216 0.12 12.02 6.62
CA THR A 216 0.72 13.31 6.30
C THR A 216 1.79 13.22 5.23
N ALA A 217 2.02 14.34 4.50
CA ALA A 217 3.08 14.51 3.51
C ALA A 217 3.76 15.88 3.70
N LEU A 218 4.61 15.99 4.73
CA LEU A 218 4.99 17.27 5.36
C LEU A 218 6.10 18.05 4.66
N ILE A 219 6.65 17.58 3.54
CA ILE A 219 7.59 18.39 2.72
C ILE A 219 6.86 19.25 1.68
N TYR A 220 5.58 18.96 1.39
CA TYR A 220 4.82 19.62 0.34
C TYR A 220 3.93 20.74 0.86
N ASN A 221 3.79 21.81 0.08
CA ASN A 221 2.80 22.85 0.33
C ASN A 221 1.39 22.38 -0.07
N PRO A 222 0.34 22.73 0.69
CA PRO A 222 0.33 23.50 1.94
C PRO A 222 0.50 22.66 3.22
N PHE A 223 0.79 21.37 3.10
CA PHE A 223 0.84 20.41 4.21
C PHE A 223 2.00 20.68 5.17
N THR A 224 3.11 21.22 4.64
CA THR A 224 4.28 21.63 5.42
C THR A 224 3.98 22.69 6.49
N TYR A 225 2.90 23.46 6.35
CA TYR A 225 2.49 24.50 7.30
C TYR A 225 1.84 23.95 8.57
N ALA A 226 1.38 22.69 8.55
CA ALA A 226 0.83 22.02 9.72
C ALA A 226 1.89 21.90 10.83
N LYS A 227 1.55 22.30 12.05
CA LYS A 227 2.41 22.19 13.23
C LYS A 227 2.10 20.93 14.02
N THR A 228 3.05 20.47 14.82
CA THR A 228 2.93 19.24 15.63
C THR A 228 1.63 19.17 16.47
N PRO A 229 1.13 20.26 17.12
CA PRO A 229 -0.15 20.19 17.85
C PRO A 229 -1.37 19.90 16.95
N GLU A 230 -1.42 20.46 15.73
CA GLU A 230 -2.47 20.17 14.75
C GLU A 230 -2.43 18.68 14.38
N LEU A 231 -1.26 18.18 14.00
CA LEU A 231 -1.06 16.77 13.63
C LEU A 231 -1.41 15.81 14.77
N THR A 232 -1.01 16.16 16.00
CA THR A 232 -1.35 15.37 17.20
C THR A 232 -2.86 15.32 17.43
N ALA A 233 -3.59 16.44 17.22
CA ALA A 233 -5.04 16.47 17.38
C ALA A 233 -5.76 15.58 16.35
N LEU A 234 -5.30 15.57 15.09
CA LEU A 234 -5.85 14.70 14.04
C LEU A 234 -5.49 13.23 14.26
N ALA A 235 -4.24 12.94 14.65
CA ALA A 235 -3.80 11.60 15.03
C ALA A 235 -4.58 11.05 16.23
N GLN A 236 -4.91 11.89 17.22
CA GLN A 236 -5.73 11.52 18.35
C GLN A 236 -7.15 11.14 17.94
N GLU A 237 -7.74 11.86 16.97
CA GLU A 237 -9.06 11.53 16.44
C GLU A 237 -9.03 10.18 15.73
N SER A 238 -8.02 9.94 14.89
CA SER A 238 -7.78 8.63 14.25
C SER A 238 -7.64 7.50 15.29
N GLY A 239 -6.82 7.71 16.32
CA GLY A 239 -6.59 6.74 17.39
C GLY A 239 -7.86 6.38 18.18
N ARG A 240 -8.76 7.36 18.44
CA ARG A 240 -10.08 7.12 19.07
C ARG A 240 -10.98 6.22 18.23
N CYS A 241 -10.81 6.25 16.92
CA CYS A 241 -11.52 5.41 15.97
C CYS A 241 -10.82 4.06 15.69
N GLY A 242 -9.76 3.74 16.42
CA GLY A 242 -8.99 2.51 16.26
C GLY A 242 -8.05 2.50 15.08
N GLY A 243 -7.73 3.67 14.52
CA GLY A 243 -6.78 3.88 13.43
C GLY A 243 -5.38 4.27 13.93
N MET A 244 -4.51 4.64 13.00
CA MET A 244 -3.12 4.99 13.24
C MET A 244 -2.75 6.34 12.60
N TYR A 245 -1.54 6.79 12.85
CA TYR A 245 -0.90 7.92 12.18
C TYR A 245 0.24 7.41 11.30
N ILE A 246 0.31 7.84 10.04
CA ILE A 246 1.41 7.47 9.16
C ILE A 246 1.96 8.71 8.46
N ALA A 247 3.27 8.82 8.29
CA ALA A 247 3.90 10.07 7.90
C ALA A 247 4.97 9.93 6.82
N HIS A 248 4.77 10.63 5.70
CA HIS A 248 5.90 11.23 5.02
C HIS A 248 6.38 12.38 5.88
N MET A 249 7.52 12.20 6.50
CA MET A 249 8.02 13.09 7.54
C MET A 249 8.37 14.49 7.00
N ARG A 250 8.50 15.45 7.91
CA ARG A 250 8.85 16.85 7.59
C ARG A 250 10.23 17.01 6.98
N SER A 251 11.12 16.07 7.19
CA SER A 251 12.43 15.98 6.55
C SER A 251 12.92 14.54 6.55
N GLU A 252 13.47 14.11 5.44
CA GLU A 252 14.15 12.83 5.26
C GLU A 252 15.67 13.03 5.09
N GLY A 253 16.13 14.28 5.08
CA GLY A 253 17.47 14.72 4.86
C GLY A 253 18.10 15.42 6.08
N ASP A 254 18.35 16.72 5.97
CA ASP A 254 19.15 17.48 6.95
C ASP A 254 18.56 17.46 8.37
N ARG A 255 17.22 17.45 8.48
CA ARG A 255 16.47 17.41 9.74
C ARG A 255 15.78 16.07 10.02
N LEU A 256 16.29 14.98 9.44
CA LEU A 256 15.72 13.63 9.55
C LEU A 256 15.45 13.24 11.03
N LEU A 257 16.42 13.39 11.90
CA LEU A 257 16.30 12.96 13.31
C LEU A 257 15.27 13.78 14.09
N GLU A 258 15.14 15.07 13.77
CA GLU A 258 14.09 15.94 14.33
C GLU A 258 12.70 15.49 13.84
N ALA A 259 12.56 15.12 12.56
CA ALA A 259 11.32 14.67 11.98
C ALA A 259 10.89 13.29 12.53
N VAL A 260 11.84 12.38 12.75
CA VAL A 260 11.60 11.12 13.46
C VAL A 260 11.12 11.39 14.88
N GLN A 261 11.75 12.32 15.61
CA GLN A 261 11.34 12.69 16.97
C GLN A 261 9.96 13.35 16.98
N GLU A 262 9.59 14.14 15.95
CA GLU A 262 8.24 14.70 15.78
C GLU A 262 7.21 13.55 15.63
N THR A 263 7.49 12.55 14.78
CA THR A 263 6.60 11.39 14.58
C THR A 263 6.42 10.58 15.88
N ILE A 264 7.51 10.34 16.62
CA ILE A 264 7.46 9.68 17.94
C ILE A 264 6.64 10.49 18.94
N THR A 265 6.78 11.80 18.94
CA THR A 265 6.01 12.72 19.81
C THR A 265 4.52 12.66 19.48
N ILE A 266 4.16 12.70 18.19
CA ILE A 266 2.76 12.59 17.75
C ILE A 266 2.18 11.24 18.19
N ALA A 267 2.90 10.13 17.98
CA ALA A 267 2.46 8.80 18.41
C ALA A 267 2.20 8.73 19.92
N ARG A 268 3.14 9.24 20.72
CA ARG A 268 3.05 9.22 22.19
C ARG A 268 1.88 10.09 22.68
N ASP A 269 1.79 11.33 22.19
CA ASP A 269 0.85 12.34 22.72
C ASP A 269 -0.58 12.11 22.20
N SER A 270 -0.75 11.51 21.02
CA SER A 270 -2.05 11.09 20.50
C SER A 270 -2.52 9.73 21.03
N GLY A 271 -1.60 8.87 21.45
CA GLY A 271 -1.87 7.47 21.79
C GLY A 271 -2.14 6.55 20.58
N ALA A 272 -2.09 7.08 19.36
CA ALA A 272 -2.24 6.29 18.14
C ALA A 272 -0.92 5.55 17.81
N PRO A 273 -0.95 4.34 17.24
CA PRO A 273 0.22 3.76 16.59
C PRO A 273 0.72 4.69 15.48
N ALA A 274 2.02 4.69 15.24
CA ALA A 274 2.58 5.45 14.12
C ALA A 274 3.39 4.58 13.17
N GLU A 275 3.50 5.03 11.92
CA GLU A 275 4.42 4.49 10.93
C GLU A 275 5.11 5.61 10.17
N ILE A 276 6.34 5.38 9.76
CA ILE A 276 7.09 6.27 8.88
C ILE A 276 6.99 5.70 7.47
N TYR A 277 6.41 6.45 6.54
CA TYR A 277 6.40 6.11 5.13
C TYR A 277 7.82 6.10 4.55
N HIS A 278 8.08 5.16 3.64
CA HIS A 278 9.25 5.09 2.76
C HIS A 278 10.56 5.55 3.43
N LEU A 279 10.86 5.02 4.62
CA LEU A 279 12.00 5.39 5.46
C LEU A 279 13.30 5.49 4.64
N LYS A 280 13.88 6.68 4.55
CA LYS A 280 15.12 6.92 3.83
C LYS A 280 16.01 7.94 4.54
N LEU A 281 17.27 7.95 4.16
CA LEU A 281 18.24 8.99 4.52
C LEU A 281 18.60 9.70 3.22
N ALA A 282 17.88 10.79 2.96
CA ALA A 282 17.98 11.53 1.71
C ALA A 282 19.22 12.45 1.68
N GLY A 283 20.01 12.32 0.61
CA GLY A 283 21.22 13.08 0.40
C GLY A 283 22.46 12.46 1.06
N LYS A 284 23.57 12.51 0.33
CA LYS A 284 24.84 11.85 0.70
C LYS A 284 25.34 12.27 2.08
N ASP A 285 25.16 13.54 2.45
CA ASP A 285 25.61 14.08 3.73
C ASP A 285 24.86 13.49 4.93
N ASN A 286 23.70 12.89 4.68
CA ASN A 286 22.83 12.29 5.69
C ASN A 286 23.00 10.77 5.83
N TRP A 287 23.68 10.09 4.90
CA TRP A 287 23.79 8.62 4.91
C TRP A 287 24.42 8.07 6.18
N GLY A 288 25.36 8.81 6.78
CA GLY A 288 26.03 8.42 8.03
C GLY A 288 25.13 8.45 9.27
N LYS A 289 23.93 9.02 9.20
CA LYS A 289 22.99 9.10 10.34
C LYS A 289 22.23 7.79 10.62
N ILE A 290 22.43 6.73 9.82
CA ILE A 290 21.67 5.48 9.89
C ILE A 290 21.69 4.83 11.29
N ASP A 291 22.84 4.81 11.98
CA ASP A 291 22.95 4.22 13.32
C ASP A 291 22.17 5.02 14.37
N GLU A 292 22.14 6.32 14.25
CA GLU A 292 21.41 7.19 15.15
C GLU A 292 19.90 7.08 14.89
N LEU A 293 19.50 7.03 13.64
CA LEU A 293 18.11 6.78 13.23
C LEU A 293 17.58 5.46 13.84
N ILE A 294 18.32 4.36 13.68
CA ILE A 294 17.93 3.05 14.21
C ILE A 294 17.84 3.11 15.74
N ARG A 295 18.85 3.66 16.42
CA ARG A 295 18.82 3.78 17.89
C ARG A 295 17.64 4.62 18.39
N THR A 296 17.26 5.69 17.68
CA THR A 296 16.14 6.57 18.05
C THR A 296 14.82 5.81 17.98
N ILE A 297 14.57 5.10 16.87
CA ILE A 297 13.35 4.32 16.69
C ILE A 297 13.29 3.13 17.64
N ASP A 298 14.38 2.37 17.79
CA ASP A 298 14.45 1.23 18.73
C ASP A 298 14.25 1.68 20.18
N GLY A 299 14.82 2.82 20.56
CA GLY A 299 14.63 3.43 21.89
C GLY A 299 13.17 3.80 22.16
N ALA A 300 12.49 4.40 21.18
CA ALA A 300 11.06 4.70 21.26
C ALA A 300 10.22 3.41 21.39
N ARG A 301 10.52 2.40 20.57
CA ARG A 301 9.86 1.08 20.64
C ARG A 301 10.07 0.39 21.98
N ALA A 302 11.29 0.39 22.50
CA ALA A 302 11.63 -0.16 23.82
C ALA A 302 10.90 0.56 24.96
N SER A 303 10.60 1.85 24.80
CA SER A 303 9.81 2.62 25.79
C SER A 303 8.28 2.45 25.64
N GLY A 304 7.83 1.58 24.72
CA GLY A 304 6.42 1.25 24.52
C GLY A 304 5.71 2.08 23.44
N THR A 305 6.40 2.97 22.71
CA THR A 305 5.82 3.67 21.57
C THR A 305 5.65 2.70 20.40
N ARG A 306 4.42 2.58 19.90
CA ARG A 306 4.12 1.74 18.73
C ARG A 306 4.47 2.48 17.47
N ILE A 307 5.69 2.25 16.95
CA ILE A 307 6.20 2.86 15.72
C ILE A 307 6.85 1.83 14.83
N THR A 308 6.53 1.87 13.54
CA THR A 308 7.03 1.03 12.45
C THR A 308 7.45 1.91 11.28
N ALA A 309 7.94 1.31 10.21
CA ALA A 309 8.20 2.00 8.94
C ALA A 309 7.98 1.05 7.77
N ASP A 310 7.76 1.61 6.60
CA ASP A 310 7.89 0.93 5.32
C ASP A 310 9.04 1.52 4.49
N MET A 311 9.40 0.86 3.40
CA MET A 311 10.40 1.33 2.45
C MET A 311 10.22 0.69 1.08
N TYR A 312 10.77 1.32 0.05
CA TYR A 312 11.06 0.69 -1.24
C TYR A 312 12.56 0.44 -1.39
N VAL A 313 12.93 -0.46 -2.30
CA VAL A 313 14.31 -0.99 -2.40
C VAL A 313 15.05 -0.48 -3.63
N TYR A 314 14.99 0.85 -3.84
CA TYR A 314 15.68 1.58 -4.91
C TYR A 314 16.41 2.80 -4.35
N THR A 315 17.43 3.28 -5.06
CA THR A 315 18.30 4.37 -4.61
C THR A 315 17.82 5.77 -4.99
N ALA A 316 16.70 5.87 -5.69
CA ALA A 316 16.06 7.16 -5.98
C ALA A 316 14.66 7.25 -5.35
N GLY A 317 14.26 8.44 -4.93
CA GLY A 317 12.87 8.81 -4.67
C GLY A 317 12.22 9.36 -5.94
N ALA A 318 10.89 9.52 -5.95
CA ALA A 318 10.21 10.20 -7.05
C ALA A 318 9.12 11.12 -6.53
N THR A 319 9.12 12.36 -7.02
CA THR A 319 8.13 13.40 -6.72
C THR A 319 8.18 14.49 -7.80
N GLY A 320 7.72 15.71 -7.53
CA GLY A 320 7.77 16.84 -8.46
C GLY A 320 8.98 17.75 -8.29
N LEU A 321 9.21 18.66 -9.26
CA LEU A 321 10.23 19.71 -9.19
C LEU A 321 9.95 20.75 -8.08
N ASP A 322 8.76 20.79 -7.51
CA ASP A 322 8.44 21.61 -6.33
C ASP A 322 9.33 21.25 -5.12
N ALA A 323 9.71 19.99 -4.96
CA ALA A 323 10.66 19.53 -3.94
C ALA A 323 12.11 20.03 -4.17
N SER A 324 12.37 20.67 -5.32
CA SER A 324 13.64 21.35 -5.65
C SER A 324 13.62 22.84 -5.33
N MET A 325 12.49 23.41 -4.89
CA MET A 325 12.33 24.86 -4.73
C MET A 325 11.83 25.23 -3.33
N PRO A 326 12.22 26.41 -2.82
CA PRO A 326 11.79 26.86 -1.48
C PRO A 326 10.27 26.89 -1.32
N THR A 327 9.76 26.55 -0.13
CA THR A 327 8.31 26.54 0.15
C THR A 327 7.65 27.90 0.03
N TRP A 328 8.38 29.01 0.35
CA TRP A 328 7.83 30.36 0.27
C TRP A 328 7.40 30.76 -1.15
N VAL A 329 8.10 30.27 -2.20
CA VAL A 329 7.73 30.61 -3.58
C VAL A 329 6.45 29.91 -4.01
N GLN A 330 6.09 28.81 -3.35
CA GLN A 330 4.94 27.94 -3.67
C GLN A 330 3.67 28.31 -2.88
N GLU A 331 3.76 29.23 -1.89
CA GLU A 331 2.63 29.62 -1.06
C GLU A 331 1.42 30.08 -1.89
N GLY A 332 0.24 29.58 -1.53
CA GLY A 332 -1.02 29.86 -2.21
C GLY A 332 -1.24 29.08 -3.50
N GLY A 333 -0.47 28.00 -3.69
CA GLY A 333 -0.71 26.99 -4.72
C GLY A 333 -0.05 27.24 -6.05
N LEU A 334 -0.31 26.32 -6.98
CA LEU A 334 0.38 26.19 -8.27
C LEU A 334 0.34 27.48 -9.11
N ASP A 335 -0.80 28.14 -9.21
CA ASP A 335 -0.93 29.35 -10.03
C ASP A 335 -0.11 30.51 -9.50
N LYS A 336 -0.12 30.70 -8.17
CA LYS A 336 0.69 31.74 -7.51
C LYS A 336 2.17 31.41 -7.61
N TRP A 337 2.54 30.14 -7.50
CA TRP A 337 3.90 29.68 -7.69
C TRP A 337 4.41 29.99 -9.10
N ILE A 338 3.68 29.56 -10.15
CA ILE A 338 4.01 29.85 -11.55
C ILE A 338 4.10 31.37 -11.78
N ALA A 339 3.19 32.15 -11.23
CA ALA A 339 3.21 33.60 -11.37
C ALA A 339 4.48 34.22 -10.77
N ARG A 340 4.89 33.79 -9.57
CA ARG A 340 6.13 34.24 -8.92
C ARG A 340 7.37 33.84 -9.71
N LEU A 341 7.42 32.64 -10.26
CA LEU A 341 8.54 32.18 -11.08
C LEU A 341 8.72 32.95 -12.39
N LYS A 342 7.78 33.80 -12.81
CA LYS A 342 7.92 34.71 -13.96
C LYS A 342 8.67 36.01 -13.61
N ASP A 343 8.83 36.32 -12.32
CA ASP A 343 9.57 37.51 -11.87
C ASP A 343 11.09 37.22 -11.83
N PRO A 344 11.93 37.97 -12.55
CA PRO A 344 13.37 37.73 -12.60
C PRO A 344 14.07 37.84 -11.23
N ALA A 345 13.59 38.70 -10.33
CA ALA A 345 14.17 38.84 -8.99
C ALA A 345 13.85 37.63 -8.12
N VAL A 346 12.63 37.11 -8.22
CA VAL A 346 12.21 35.86 -7.56
C VAL A 346 13.04 34.70 -8.08
N ARG A 347 13.22 34.57 -9.40
CA ARG A 347 14.03 33.49 -10.00
C ARG A 347 15.47 33.50 -9.51
N ALA A 348 16.10 34.67 -9.49
CA ALA A 348 17.47 34.82 -8.99
C ALA A 348 17.62 34.37 -7.53
N ARG A 349 16.63 34.68 -6.68
CA ARG A 349 16.59 34.26 -5.28
C ARG A 349 16.37 32.75 -5.17
N VAL A 350 15.40 32.18 -5.89
CA VAL A 350 15.13 30.73 -5.91
C VAL A 350 16.35 29.96 -6.36
N ALA A 351 16.99 30.36 -7.45
CA ALA A 351 18.20 29.72 -7.97
C ALA A 351 19.34 29.72 -6.95
N ALA A 352 19.53 30.81 -6.21
CA ALA A 352 20.53 30.88 -5.16
C ALA A 352 20.22 29.97 -3.95
N GLU A 353 18.94 29.90 -3.54
CA GLU A 353 18.50 29.04 -2.43
C GLU A 353 18.54 27.55 -2.80
N MET A 354 18.23 27.16 -4.04
CA MET A 354 18.34 25.77 -4.53
C MET A 354 19.74 25.19 -4.36
N GLN A 355 20.78 26.00 -4.52
CA GLN A 355 22.19 25.56 -4.45
C GLN A 355 22.72 25.39 -3.02
N GLN A 356 21.95 25.76 -2.00
CA GLN A 356 22.39 25.77 -0.61
C GLN A 356 21.65 24.74 0.24
N PRO A 357 22.30 24.13 1.26
CA PRO A 357 21.59 23.34 2.23
C PRO A 357 20.53 24.19 2.95
N SER A 358 19.39 23.60 3.29
CA SER A 358 18.31 24.33 3.95
C SER A 358 17.81 23.60 5.20
N LYS A 359 17.54 24.36 6.27
CA LYS A 359 16.85 23.88 7.47
C LYS A 359 15.38 24.28 7.52
N SER A 360 14.91 25.10 6.59
CA SER A 360 13.53 25.59 6.56
C SER A 360 12.62 24.79 5.63
N TRP A 361 13.19 24.08 4.68
CA TRP A 361 12.49 23.21 3.72
C TRP A 361 13.41 22.09 3.25
N GLU A 362 12.83 21.00 2.70
CA GLU A 362 13.55 19.86 2.17
C GLU A 362 14.08 20.18 0.76
N ASN A 363 15.41 20.34 0.63
CA ASN A 363 16.01 20.72 -0.63
C ASN A 363 16.54 19.51 -1.39
N LEU A 364 15.67 18.88 -2.18
CA LEU A 364 16.08 17.70 -2.96
C LEU A 364 17.00 18.04 -4.14
N TYR A 365 16.97 19.27 -4.64
CA TYR A 365 17.94 19.72 -5.65
C TYR A 365 19.36 19.72 -5.12
N HIS A 366 19.58 20.30 -3.93
CA HIS A 366 20.89 20.32 -3.29
C HIS A 366 21.34 18.89 -2.93
N ALA A 367 20.42 18.04 -2.46
CA ALA A 367 20.71 16.68 -2.02
C ALA A 367 21.13 15.73 -3.16
N ALA A 368 20.53 15.85 -4.35
CA ALA A 368 20.78 14.97 -5.51
C ALA A 368 21.72 15.59 -6.54
N GLY A 369 21.77 16.90 -6.64
CA GLY A 369 22.40 17.63 -7.73
C GLY A 369 21.66 17.48 -9.07
N PRO A 370 21.91 18.36 -10.05
CA PRO A 370 21.15 18.37 -11.31
C PRO A 370 21.35 17.13 -12.18
N ASP A 371 22.47 16.42 -12.04
CA ASP A 371 22.71 15.12 -12.70
C ASP A 371 21.93 13.99 -12.05
N GLY A 372 21.55 14.15 -10.79
CA GLY A 372 20.75 13.20 -10.01
C GLY A 372 19.23 13.44 -10.10
N LEU A 373 18.75 14.33 -10.96
CA LEU A 373 17.33 14.61 -11.21
C LEU A 373 16.95 14.06 -12.59
N LEU A 374 16.28 12.90 -12.63
CA LEU A 374 15.80 12.26 -13.87
C LEU A 374 14.34 12.65 -14.11
N LEU A 375 14.06 13.33 -15.22
CA LEU A 375 12.71 13.80 -15.58
C LEU A 375 11.86 12.62 -16.06
N LEU A 376 10.68 12.42 -15.44
CA LEU A 376 9.82 11.26 -15.68
C LEU A 376 8.55 11.61 -16.46
N ALA A 377 7.86 12.68 -16.07
CA ALA A 377 6.52 12.96 -16.59
C ALA A 377 6.29 14.44 -16.84
N PHE A 378 5.61 14.72 -17.96
CA PHE A 378 5.19 16.05 -18.38
C PHE A 378 3.73 16.01 -18.87
N LYS A 379 2.94 17.01 -18.50
CA LYS A 379 1.60 17.26 -19.05
C LYS A 379 1.70 17.84 -20.48
N ASN A 380 2.63 18.79 -20.67
CA ASN A 380 2.81 19.46 -21.94
C ASN A 380 3.47 18.53 -22.99
N PRO A 381 2.80 18.18 -24.10
CA PRO A 381 3.37 17.28 -25.11
C PRO A 381 4.69 17.77 -25.70
N ALA A 382 4.91 19.10 -25.76
CA ALA A 382 6.16 19.67 -26.29
C ALA A 382 7.38 19.38 -25.41
N LEU A 383 7.17 19.06 -24.12
CA LEU A 383 8.23 18.76 -23.16
C LEU A 383 8.53 17.25 -23.05
N LYS A 384 7.66 16.38 -23.56
CA LYS A 384 7.83 14.92 -23.44
C LYS A 384 9.12 14.39 -24.07
N ALA A 385 9.73 15.13 -25.00
CA ALA A 385 11.06 14.79 -25.53
C ALA A 385 12.21 14.85 -24.47
N TYR A 386 11.96 15.44 -23.32
CA TYR A 386 12.89 15.48 -22.18
C TYR A 386 12.69 14.32 -21.20
N THR A 387 11.65 13.52 -21.34
CA THR A 387 11.43 12.32 -20.51
C THR A 387 12.65 11.37 -20.62
N GLY A 388 13.13 10.88 -19.47
CA GLY A 388 14.30 10.01 -19.39
C GLY A 388 15.65 10.74 -19.48
N LYS A 389 15.66 12.08 -19.48
CA LYS A 389 16.89 12.88 -19.41
C LYS A 389 17.06 13.47 -18.03
N THR A 390 18.32 13.69 -17.64
CA THR A 390 18.60 14.44 -16.41
C THR A 390 18.33 15.93 -16.60
N LEU A 391 18.07 16.63 -15.48
CA LEU A 391 17.92 18.08 -15.50
C LEU A 391 19.15 18.79 -16.06
N ALA A 392 20.35 18.29 -15.74
CA ALA A 392 21.62 18.80 -16.27
C ALA A 392 21.71 18.66 -17.80
N GLU A 393 21.29 17.51 -18.35
CA GLU A 393 21.26 17.32 -19.82
C GLU A 393 20.29 18.30 -20.50
N VAL A 394 19.09 18.47 -19.94
CA VAL A 394 18.08 19.40 -20.47
C VAL A 394 18.56 20.84 -20.36
N ALA A 395 19.19 21.23 -19.26
CA ALA A 395 19.78 22.55 -19.08
C ALA A 395 20.84 22.84 -20.18
N LYS A 396 21.72 21.87 -20.45
CA LYS A 396 22.70 21.98 -21.55
C LYS A 396 22.03 22.10 -22.92
N MET A 397 20.99 21.30 -23.19
CA MET A 397 20.22 21.37 -24.45
C MET A 397 19.56 22.74 -24.66
N ARG A 398 19.13 23.38 -23.56
CA ARG A 398 18.49 24.69 -23.55
C ARG A 398 19.49 25.85 -23.47
N ASN A 399 20.78 25.59 -23.35
CA ASN A 399 21.83 26.59 -23.09
C ASN A 399 21.49 27.49 -21.89
N SER A 400 21.07 26.86 -20.78
CA SER A 400 20.60 27.49 -19.55
C SER A 400 21.24 26.84 -18.32
N THR A 401 21.11 27.45 -17.14
CA THR A 401 21.50 26.78 -15.89
C THR A 401 20.44 25.74 -15.48
N PRO A 402 20.79 24.73 -14.69
CA PRO A 402 19.84 23.75 -14.21
C PRO A 402 18.68 24.36 -13.40
N GLU A 403 18.99 25.33 -12.54
CA GLU A 403 17.98 26.02 -11.71
C GLU A 403 16.97 26.78 -12.56
N GLU A 404 17.48 27.56 -13.54
CA GLU A 404 16.64 28.27 -14.50
C GLU A 404 15.80 27.31 -15.34
N THR A 405 16.41 26.19 -15.73
CA THR A 405 15.70 25.13 -16.48
C THR A 405 14.58 24.52 -15.65
N ALA A 406 14.81 24.19 -14.38
CA ALA A 406 13.78 23.64 -13.49
C ALA A 406 12.58 24.57 -13.37
N MET A 407 12.83 25.88 -13.10
CA MET A 407 11.77 26.88 -13.02
C MET A 407 11.01 27.05 -14.33
N GLN A 408 11.73 27.04 -15.45
CA GLN A 408 11.14 27.20 -16.79
C GLN A 408 10.28 25.99 -17.17
N LEU A 409 10.72 24.77 -16.85
CA LEU A 409 9.94 23.55 -17.07
C LEU A 409 8.60 23.59 -16.31
N VAL A 410 8.59 24.02 -15.05
CA VAL A 410 7.34 24.18 -14.28
C VAL A 410 6.40 25.20 -14.92
N ILE A 411 6.94 26.34 -15.39
CA ILE A 411 6.13 27.38 -16.07
C ILE A 411 5.53 26.85 -17.37
N GLU A 412 6.30 26.15 -18.18
CA GLU A 412 5.89 25.64 -19.51
C GLU A 412 4.96 24.43 -19.41
N ASP A 413 5.17 23.58 -18.40
CA ASP A 413 4.35 22.39 -18.18
C ASP A 413 3.02 22.70 -17.48
N GLY A 414 3.01 23.72 -16.64
CA GLY A 414 1.85 24.08 -15.83
C GLY A 414 1.53 23.06 -14.73
N THR A 415 2.49 22.20 -14.37
CA THR A 415 2.39 21.21 -13.29
C THR A 415 3.65 21.21 -12.44
N ARG A 416 3.73 20.25 -11.49
CA ARG A 416 4.91 20.01 -10.66
C ARG A 416 6.08 19.37 -11.44
N VAL A 417 5.85 18.78 -12.61
CA VAL A 417 6.78 17.95 -13.40
C VAL A 417 7.29 16.74 -12.60
N GLY A 418 7.06 15.52 -13.07
CA GLY A 418 7.51 14.29 -12.39
C GLY A 418 9.02 14.07 -12.50
N VAL A 419 9.69 13.77 -11.39
CA VAL A 419 11.16 13.61 -11.30
C VAL A 419 11.53 12.48 -10.38
N ALA A 420 12.53 11.66 -10.77
CA ALA A 420 13.23 10.77 -9.84
C ALA A 420 14.52 11.45 -9.35
N TYR A 421 14.75 11.38 -8.04
CA TYR A 421 15.87 11.99 -7.32
C TYR A 421 16.79 10.91 -6.78
N PHE A 422 18.03 10.82 -7.21
CA PHE A 422 19.03 9.86 -6.73
C PHE A 422 19.63 10.32 -5.40
N LEU A 423 19.04 9.87 -4.29
CA LEU A 423 19.26 10.38 -2.94
C LEU A 423 19.80 9.36 -1.95
N MET A 424 19.56 8.04 -2.18
CA MET A 424 19.77 7.02 -1.18
C MET A 424 21.01 6.19 -1.44
N SER A 425 21.54 5.60 -0.36
CA SER A 425 22.66 4.66 -0.36
C SER A 425 22.14 3.22 -0.39
N GLU A 426 22.69 2.41 -1.30
CA GLU A 426 22.41 0.97 -1.34
C GLU A 426 22.81 0.27 -0.03
N ASP A 427 23.87 0.71 0.64
CA ASP A 427 24.29 0.14 1.94
C ASP A 427 23.26 0.43 3.03
N ASN A 428 22.67 1.63 3.04
CA ASN A 428 21.60 1.96 3.97
C ASN A 428 20.33 1.16 3.66
N ILE A 429 20.00 0.95 2.39
CA ILE A 429 18.86 0.09 1.98
C ILE A 429 19.06 -1.32 2.53
N ARG A 430 20.24 -1.94 2.38
CA ARG A 430 20.53 -3.27 2.95
C ARG A 430 20.29 -3.32 4.45
N ARG A 431 20.73 -2.30 5.17
CA ARG A 431 20.56 -2.20 6.63
C ARG A 431 19.09 -2.06 7.00
N GLN A 432 18.34 -1.23 6.30
CA GLN A 432 16.91 -1.00 6.54
C GLN A 432 16.08 -2.24 6.18
N VAL A 433 16.39 -2.94 5.10
CA VAL A 433 15.76 -4.22 4.72
C VAL A 433 15.88 -5.27 5.83
N ALA A 434 16.98 -5.28 6.59
CA ALA A 434 17.20 -6.23 7.69
C ALA A 434 16.42 -5.88 8.97
N LEU A 435 15.88 -4.66 9.12
CA LEU A 435 15.20 -4.23 10.35
C LEU A 435 13.85 -4.96 10.53
N PRO A 436 13.55 -5.56 11.69
CA PRO A 436 12.34 -6.36 11.88
C PRO A 436 11.04 -5.54 11.88
N TRP A 437 11.13 -4.23 12.07
CA TRP A 437 10.02 -3.29 12.14
C TRP A 437 9.83 -2.47 10.83
N VAL A 438 10.51 -2.86 9.76
CA VAL A 438 10.35 -2.25 8.41
C VAL A 438 9.60 -3.22 7.50
N SER A 439 8.53 -2.78 6.88
CA SER A 439 7.79 -3.44 5.80
C SER A 439 8.15 -2.85 4.43
N PHE A 440 7.36 -3.16 3.41
CA PHE A 440 7.62 -2.68 2.04
C PHE A 440 6.39 -2.01 1.44
N GLY A 441 6.60 -0.85 0.82
CA GLY A 441 5.66 -0.15 -0.03
C GLY A 441 6.31 0.18 -1.38
N SER A 442 5.55 0.29 -2.46
CA SER A 442 6.09 0.69 -3.76
C SER A 442 6.31 2.20 -3.86
N ASP A 443 5.51 2.96 -3.13
CA ASP A 443 5.43 4.43 -3.23
C ASP A 443 5.23 4.86 -4.70
N ALA A 444 4.37 4.13 -5.43
CA ALA A 444 4.17 4.26 -6.86
C ALA A 444 2.74 3.90 -7.28
N PRO A 445 2.27 4.36 -8.47
CA PRO A 445 1.05 3.87 -9.08
C PRO A 445 1.17 2.38 -9.43
N ALA A 446 0.04 1.76 -9.77
CA ALA A 446 -0.04 0.37 -10.21
C ALA A 446 -0.38 0.26 -11.71
N PRO A 447 0.49 0.70 -12.62
CA PRO A 447 0.21 0.79 -14.05
C PRO A 447 0.32 -0.55 -14.79
N ALA A 448 -0.13 -0.56 -16.04
CA ALA A 448 0.20 -1.58 -17.01
C ALA A 448 1.17 -0.99 -18.06
N PRO A 449 2.08 -1.79 -18.68
CA PRO A 449 2.97 -1.29 -19.73
C PRO A 449 2.23 -1.17 -21.07
N GLU A 450 1.11 -0.45 -21.09
CA GLU A 450 0.26 -0.27 -22.26
C GLU A 450 -0.60 1.00 -22.16
N GLY A 451 -1.13 1.45 -23.29
CA GLY A 451 -2.10 2.54 -23.37
C GLY A 451 -1.56 3.86 -22.82
N VAL A 452 -2.37 4.53 -22.02
CA VAL A 452 -2.06 5.85 -21.43
C VAL A 452 -0.81 5.84 -20.57
N PHE A 453 -0.51 4.72 -19.92
CA PHE A 453 0.67 4.57 -19.06
C PHE A 453 2.02 4.59 -19.81
N LEU A 454 2.00 4.52 -21.15
CA LEU A 454 3.21 4.66 -21.98
C LEU A 454 3.50 6.11 -22.39
N LEU A 455 2.62 7.05 -22.06
CA LEU A 455 2.80 8.46 -22.44
C LEU A 455 3.82 9.20 -21.59
N SER A 456 4.13 8.68 -20.39
CA SER A 456 5.17 9.17 -19.49
C SER A 456 6.04 8.01 -19.02
N SER A 457 7.20 8.32 -18.43
CA SER A 457 8.05 7.34 -17.76
C SER A 457 7.60 7.17 -16.30
N GLU A 458 8.03 6.06 -15.70
CA GLU A 458 7.77 5.74 -14.31
C GLU A 458 9.07 5.47 -13.54
N HIS A 459 8.99 5.56 -12.23
CA HIS A 459 10.05 5.03 -11.38
C HIS A 459 10.00 3.49 -11.39
N PRO A 460 11.14 2.77 -11.53
CA PRO A 460 11.15 1.30 -11.62
C PRO A 460 10.52 0.59 -10.41
N ARG A 461 10.35 1.26 -9.26
CA ARG A 461 9.68 0.72 -8.08
C ARG A 461 8.22 0.33 -8.33
N ALA A 462 7.55 0.94 -9.32
CA ALA A 462 6.20 0.58 -9.73
C ALA A 462 6.09 -0.85 -10.28
N TYR A 463 7.16 -1.35 -10.88
CA TYR A 463 7.15 -2.64 -11.58
C TYR A 463 7.98 -3.73 -10.91
N GLY A 464 8.86 -3.39 -9.94
CA GLY A 464 9.85 -4.34 -9.46
C GLY A 464 10.04 -4.42 -7.94
N ASN A 465 9.44 -3.55 -7.13
CA ASN A 465 9.79 -3.39 -5.72
C ASN A 465 9.72 -4.69 -4.90
N PHE A 466 8.61 -5.42 -4.98
CA PHE A 466 8.36 -6.62 -4.15
C PHE A 466 9.20 -7.81 -4.61
N VAL A 467 9.29 -8.01 -5.92
CA VAL A 467 10.12 -9.10 -6.48
C VAL A 467 11.62 -8.82 -6.32
N ARG A 468 12.03 -7.54 -6.32
CA ARG A 468 13.42 -7.16 -6.03
C ARG A 468 13.82 -7.48 -4.59
N VAL A 469 12.90 -7.38 -3.62
CA VAL A 469 13.13 -7.88 -2.26
C VAL A 469 13.48 -9.37 -2.30
N LEU A 470 12.71 -10.17 -3.03
CA LEU A 470 12.89 -11.62 -3.13
C LEU A 470 14.13 -12.01 -3.95
N ALA A 471 14.37 -11.35 -5.08
CA ALA A 471 15.50 -11.64 -5.97
C ALA A 471 16.82 -11.16 -5.37
N LYS A 472 16.94 -9.85 -5.18
CA LYS A 472 18.21 -9.22 -4.77
C LYS A 472 18.53 -9.49 -3.31
N TYR A 473 17.63 -9.13 -2.38
CA TYR A 473 17.98 -9.12 -0.95
C TYR A 473 17.82 -10.48 -0.27
N VAL A 474 16.98 -11.38 -0.82
CA VAL A 474 16.85 -12.76 -0.29
C VAL A 474 17.78 -13.70 -1.04
N ARG A 475 17.59 -13.88 -2.37
CA ARG A 475 18.29 -14.91 -3.14
C ARG A 475 19.76 -14.57 -3.38
N GLU A 476 20.07 -13.38 -3.85
CA GLU A 476 21.42 -12.99 -4.29
C GLU A 476 22.28 -12.53 -3.12
N GLU A 477 21.85 -11.54 -2.36
CA GLU A 477 22.65 -10.92 -1.30
C GLU A 477 22.44 -11.57 0.09
N LYS A 478 21.38 -12.35 0.29
CA LYS A 478 21.07 -13.07 1.54
C LYS A 478 21.00 -12.15 2.76
N VAL A 479 20.49 -10.93 2.58
CA VAL A 479 20.29 -9.94 3.64
C VAL A 479 19.26 -10.41 4.66
N LEU A 480 18.21 -11.11 4.19
CA LEU A 480 17.20 -11.74 5.04
C LEU A 480 16.78 -13.10 4.48
N SER A 481 16.18 -13.94 5.35
CA SER A 481 15.65 -15.22 4.93
C SER A 481 14.33 -15.06 4.16
N LEU A 482 13.98 -16.04 3.30
CA LEU A 482 12.73 -15.98 2.55
C LEU A 482 11.50 -15.94 3.44
N GLN A 483 11.46 -16.72 4.54
CA GLN A 483 10.33 -16.69 5.47
C GLN A 483 10.17 -15.33 6.15
N GLU A 484 11.28 -14.65 6.47
CA GLU A 484 11.21 -13.30 7.04
C GLU A 484 10.79 -12.26 5.98
N ALA A 485 11.26 -12.39 4.74
CA ALA A 485 10.79 -11.55 3.63
C ALA A 485 9.27 -11.70 3.43
N VAL A 486 8.77 -12.94 3.38
CA VAL A 486 7.32 -13.19 3.27
C VAL A 486 6.56 -12.59 4.45
N ARG A 487 7.03 -12.73 5.70
CA ARG A 487 6.40 -12.08 6.86
C ARG A 487 6.31 -10.56 6.68
N LYS A 488 7.38 -9.92 6.23
CA LYS A 488 7.47 -8.46 6.03
C LYS A 488 6.68 -7.96 4.82
N LEU A 489 6.37 -8.84 3.88
CA LEU A 489 5.53 -8.56 2.71
C LEU A 489 4.04 -8.85 2.98
N THR A 490 3.68 -9.53 4.07
CA THR A 490 2.32 -10.06 4.27
C THR A 490 1.75 -9.79 5.66
N ALA A 491 2.06 -10.63 6.65
CA ALA A 491 1.46 -10.55 7.97
C ALA A 491 1.85 -9.26 8.70
N PHE A 492 3.10 -8.85 8.61
CA PHE A 492 3.58 -7.68 9.33
C PHE A 492 2.87 -6.37 8.91
N PRO A 493 2.81 -6.01 7.62
CA PRO A 493 2.04 -4.83 7.20
C PRO A 493 0.53 -4.99 7.49
N ALA A 494 -0.08 -6.17 7.30
CA ALA A 494 -1.49 -6.39 7.65
C ALA A 494 -1.77 -6.16 9.14
N GLU A 495 -0.89 -6.62 10.02
CA GLU A 495 -0.95 -6.39 11.47
C GLU A 495 -0.75 -4.91 11.82
N THR A 496 0.18 -4.23 11.15
CA THR A 496 0.43 -2.79 11.33
C THR A 496 -0.82 -1.96 11.07
N ILE A 497 -1.50 -2.22 9.97
CA ILE A 497 -2.76 -1.53 9.63
C ILE A 497 -4.01 -2.15 10.26
N SER A 498 -3.84 -3.14 11.14
CA SER A 498 -4.92 -3.78 11.91
C SER A 498 -5.95 -4.57 11.11
N VAL A 499 -5.51 -5.13 10.01
CA VAL A 499 -6.30 -6.06 9.19
C VAL A 499 -6.04 -7.48 9.70
N SER A 500 -6.98 -8.04 10.45
CA SER A 500 -6.77 -9.26 11.26
C SER A 500 -7.01 -10.58 10.53
N ASP A 501 -7.61 -10.56 9.35
CA ASP A 501 -8.01 -11.76 8.61
C ASP A 501 -7.40 -11.86 7.20
N ARG A 502 -6.25 -11.16 6.98
CA ARG A 502 -5.41 -11.21 5.79
C ARG A 502 -3.94 -11.32 6.17
N GLY A 503 -3.05 -11.51 5.22
CA GLY A 503 -1.61 -11.57 5.40
C GLY A 503 -1.08 -12.89 5.97
N ARG A 504 -1.94 -13.88 6.22
CA ARG A 504 -1.53 -15.22 6.67
C ARG A 504 -2.26 -16.33 5.94
N LEU A 505 -1.55 -17.44 5.64
CA LEU A 505 -2.20 -18.67 5.22
C LEU A 505 -2.75 -19.37 6.46
N ARG A 506 -3.99 -19.09 6.81
CA ARG A 506 -4.68 -19.64 7.97
C ARG A 506 -6.15 -19.90 7.67
N LYS A 507 -6.67 -21.04 8.16
CA LYS A 507 -8.08 -21.36 8.02
C LYS A 507 -8.97 -20.21 8.53
N GLY A 508 -9.94 -19.80 7.71
CA GLY A 508 -10.88 -18.71 7.98
C GLY A 508 -10.41 -17.33 7.52
N TYR A 509 -9.13 -17.16 7.16
CA TYR A 509 -8.61 -15.93 6.57
C TYR A 509 -9.10 -15.79 5.12
N PHE A 510 -9.15 -14.57 4.61
CA PHE A 510 -9.40 -14.35 3.18
C PHE A 510 -8.36 -15.07 2.35
N ALA A 511 -8.82 -15.65 1.25
CA ALA A 511 -7.97 -16.40 0.34
C ALA A 511 -7.26 -15.45 -0.63
N ASP A 512 -6.33 -14.65 -0.10
CA ASP A 512 -5.33 -13.92 -0.83
C ASP A 512 -4.06 -14.77 -0.81
N VAL A 513 -3.73 -15.39 -1.95
CA VAL A 513 -2.67 -16.39 -2.04
C VAL A 513 -1.82 -16.13 -3.26
N VAL A 514 -0.50 -16.28 -3.13
CA VAL A 514 0.45 -16.16 -4.23
C VAL A 514 1.29 -17.44 -4.35
N ILE A 515 1.50 -17.87 -5.60
CA ILE A 515 2.50 -18.92 -5.94
C ILE A 515 3.60 -18.25 -6.75
N PHE A 516 4.83 -18.37 -6.28
CA PHE A 516 6.01 -17.85 -6.99
C PHE A 516 7.18 -18.82 -6.89
N ASP A 517 8.09 -18.74 -7.84
CA ASP A 517 9.32 -19.52 -7.84
C ASP A 517 10.48 -18.70 -7.24
N PRO A 518 10.95 -19.01 -6.02
CA PRO A 518 12.04 -18.27 -5.38
C PRO A 518 13.36 -18.31 -6.16
N ALA A 519 13.56 -19.32 -7.01
CA ALA A 519 14.78 -19.49 -7.79
C ALA A 519 14.81 -18.55 -9.02
N THR A 520 13.64 -18.19 -9.55
CA THR A 520 13.54 -17.47 -10.83
C THR A 520 12.81 -16.13 -10.75
N VAL A 521 12.15 -15.83 -9.62
CA VAL A 521 11.48 -14.54 -9.43
C VAL A 521 12.44 -13.38 -9.64
N GLN A 522 12.06 -12.40 -10.51
CA GLN A 522 12.98 -11.36 -10.96
C GLN A 522 12.26 -10.08 -11.35
N ASP A 523 12.84 -8.94 -10.94
CA ASP A 523 12.54 -7.62 -11.47
C ASP A 523 13.34 -7.37 -12.75
N HIS A 524 12.74 -6.67 -13.71
CA HIS A 524 13.36 -6.29 -14.99
C HIS A 524 13.37 -4.78 -15.19
N SER A 525 12.65 -4.05 -14.35
CA SER A 525 12.49 -2.61 -14.44
C SER A 525 13.77 -1.89 -14.06
N THR A 526 14.22 -0.95 -14.91
CA THR A 526 15.34 -0.06 -14.68
C THR A 526 14.94 1.40 -14.85
N TYR A 527 15.78 2.34 -14.48
CA TYR A 527 15.49 3.77 -14.69
C TYR A 527 15.45 4.15 -16.18
N GLU A 528 16.22 3.45 -17.02
CA GLU A 528 16.26 3.64 -18.48
C GLU A 528 15.06 2.96 -19.18
N ASN A 529 14.59 1.86 -18.62
CA ASN A 529 13.49 1.07 -19.19
C ASN A 529 12.54 0.58 -18.06
N PRO A 530 11.74 1.47 -17.48
CA PRO A 530 10.97 1.13 -16.26
C PRO A 530 9.75 0.26 -16.50
N GLN A 531 9.13 0.33 -17.68
CA GLN A 531 7.85 -0.32 -17.98
C GLN A 531 8.04 -1.82 -18.33
N GLN A 532 8.69 -2.55 -17.43
CA GLN A 532 9.01 -3.98 -17.55
C GLN A 532 8.35 -4.77 -16.42
N LEU A 533 7.39 -5.63 -16.78
CA LEU A 533 6.72 -6.50 -15.80
C LEU A 533 7.69 -7.50 -15.17
N ALA A 534 7.52 -7.75 -13.90
CA ALA A 534 8.23 -8.79 -13.17
C ALA A 534 7.87 -10.20 -13.64
N THR A 535 8.77 -11.15 -13.41
CA THR A 535 8.58 -12.58 -13.71
C THR A 535 8.76 -13.45 -12.47
N GLY A 536 8.29 -14.71 -12.54
CA GLY A 536 8.45 -15.71 -11.48
C GLY A 536 7.30 -15.74 -10.46
N VAL A 537 6.38 -14.77 -10.47
CA VAL A 537 5.07 -14.90 -9.84
C VAL A 537 4.14 -15.54 -10.87
N GLU A 538 3.58 -16.69 -10.54
CA GLU A 538 2.82 -17.49 -11.50
C GLU A 538 1.31 -17.43 -11.28
N ASN A 539 0.88 -17.54 -10.02
CA ASN A 539 -0.55 -17.56 -9.71
C ASN A 539 -0.84 -16.65 -8.52
N VAL A 540 -1.91 -15.88 -8.63
CA VAL A 540 -2.39 -15.00 -7.56
C VAL A 540 -3.90 -15.17 -7.44
N TRP A 541 -4.37 -15.39 -6.21
CA TRP A 541 -5.78 -15.33 -5.83
C TRP A 541 -6.03 -14.12 -4.94
N VAL A 542 -7.11 -13.42 -5.22
CA VAL A 542 -7.61 -12.31 -4.41
C VAL A 542 -9.02 -12.69 -3.98
N ASN A 543 -9.29 -12.70 -2.69
CA ASN A 543 -10.60 -13.12 -2.15
C ASN A 543 -11.09 -14.46 -2.76
N GLY A 544 -10.17 -15.40 -2.95
CA GLY A 544 -10.47 -16.74 -3.48
C GLY A 544 -10.65 -16.84 -4.99
N VAL A 545 -10.60 -15.72 -5.71
CA VAL A 545 -10.72 -15.69 -7.18
C VAL A 545 -9.33 -15.53 -7.79
N GLN A 546 -9.01 -16.37 -8.76
CA GLN A 546 -7.71 -16.34 -9.44
C GLN A 546 -7.62 -15.10 -10.35
N ALA A 547 -6.80 -14.12 -9.94
CA ALA A 547 -6.55 -12.88 -10.66
C ALA A 547 -5.35 -12.98 -11.64
N LEU A 548 -4.34 -13.81 -11.29
CA LEU A 548 -3.21 -14.15 -12.17
C LEU A 548 -3.14 -15.67 -12.31
N LYS A 549 -2.96 -16.15 -13.54
CA LYS A 549 -2.82 -17.56 -13.87
C LYS A 549 -1.66 -17.77 -14.83
N ASP A 550 -0.71 -18.63 -14.45
CA ASP A 550 0.49 -18.95 -15.24
C ASP A 550 1.23 -17.69 -15.72
N GLY A 551 1.27 -16.66 -14.87
CA GLY A 551 1.89 -15.37 -15.15
C GLY A 551 1.03 -14.38 -15.94
N GLU A 552 -0.18 -14.76 -16.38
CA GLU A 552 -1.06 -13.88 -17.15
C GLU A 552 -2.28 -13.43 -16.33
N ALA A 553 -2.62 -12.13 -16.42
CA ALA A 553 -3.77 -11.59 -15.73
C ALA A 553 -5.07 -12.19 -16.29
N THR A 554 -5.92 -12.67 -15.41
CA THR A 554 -7.28 -13.08 -15.77
C THR A 554 -8.18 -11.83 -15.87
N ARG A 555 -9.41 -12.02 -16.32
CA ARG A 555 -10.42 -10.94 -16.30
C ARG A 555 -11.34 -11.04 -15.09
N ASN A 556 -10.93 -11.79 -14.08
CA ASN A 556 -11.71 -12.01 -12.88
C ASN A 556 -11.29 -11.00 -11.81
N TRP A 557 -12.13 -10.03 -11.54
CA TRP A 557 -11.87 -8.97 -10.59
C TRP A 557 -12.69 -9.21 -9.32
N SER A 558 -12.02 -9.34 -8.20
CA SER A 558 -12.62 -9.67 -6.90
C SER A 558 -12.12 -8.79 -5.77
N GLY A 559 -11.34 -7.78 -6.11
CA GLY A 559 -10.83 -6.80 -5.16
C GLY A 559 -11.95 -6.05 -4.45
N ARG A 560 -11.73 -5.71 -3.20
CA ARG A 560 -12.68 -5.02 -2.32
C ARG A 560 -11.98 -3.92 -1.56
N ALA A 561 -12.75 -2.94 -1.11
CA ALA A 561 -12.26 -1.99 -0.12
C ALA A 561 -12.12 -2.69 1.25
N VAL A 562 -10.90 -2.78 1.74
CA VAL A 562 -10.58 -3.22 3.10
C VAL A 562 -10.69 -2.01 4.00
N ARG A 563 -11.70 -2.01 4.84
CA ARG A 563 -12.08 -0.83 5.64
C ARG A 563 -11.55 -0.92 7.06
N GLY A 564 -11.20 0.22 7.62
CA GLY A 564 -10.72 0.38 9.00
C GLY A 564 -11.79 0.00 10.05
N ARG A 565 -11.35 -0.11 11.29
CA ARG A 565 -12.15 -0.63 12.42
C ARG A 565 -13.40 0.19 12.75
N ALA A 566 -13.40 1.47 12.41
CA ALA A 566 -14.54 2.35 12.67
C ALA A 566 -15.70 2.15 11.69
N TRP A 567 -15.48 1.47 10.58
CA TRP A 567 -16.52 1.21 9.59
C TRP A 567 -17.45 0.08 10.06
N THR A 568 -18.73 0.38 10.16
CA THR A 568 -19.77 -0.57 10.61
C THR A 568 -20.77 -0.93 9.52
N GLY A 569 -20.60 -0.39 8.30
CA GLY A 569 -21.55 -0.59 7.20
C GLY A 569 -22.85 0.21 7.32
N ALA A 570 -23.05 0.97 8.41
CA ALA A 570 -24.23 1.80 8.63
C ALA A 570 -23.84 3.29 8.68
N ALA A 571 -24.72 4.17 8.22
CA ALA A 571 -24.56 5.60 8.42
C ALA A 571 -24.58 5.91 9.95
N GLY A 572 -23.54 6.61 10.44
CA GLY A 572 -23.37 6.89 11.88
C GLY A 572 -22.72 5.73 12.64
N GLY A 573 -21.76 5.06 12.02
CA GLY A 573 -21.00 3.94 12.54
C GLY A 573 -20.09 4.22 13.72
N GLY A 574 -19.29 3.68 14.21
CA GLY A 574 -18.66 3.26 15.35
C GLY A 574 -17.27 3.75 15.71
N CYS A 575 -16.92 5.03 15.62
CA CYS A 575 -15.80 5.59 16.39
C CYS A 575 -16.07 5.52 17.92
N ARG A 576 -16.50 4.36 18.41
CA ARG A 576 -16.58 4.09 19.84
C ARG A 576 -15.18 3.79 20.32
N ALA A 577 -14.76 4.47 21.39
CA ALA A 577 -13.54 4.13 22.09
C ALA A 577 -13.47 2.61 22.27
N SER A 578 -12.65 1.95 21.47
CA SER A 578 -12.45 0.51 21.62
C SER A 578 -11.68 0.34 22.92
N SER A 579 -12.33 -0.23 23.93
CA SER A 579 -11.70 -0.70 25.18
C SER A 579 -10.77 -1.91 24.95
N GLN A 580 -10.61 -2.35 23.71
CA GLN A 580 -9.68 -3.42 23.36
C GLN A 580 -8.29 -2.83 23.15
N ALA A 581 -7.46 -2.98 24.20
CA ALA A 581 -6.02 -2.79 24.07
C ALA A 581 -5.48 -3.66 22.92
N TRP A 582 -4.61 -3.06 22.11
CA TRP A 582 -3.86 -3.77 21.09
C TRP A 582 -2.97 -4.81 21.73
N GLU A 583 -3.19 -6.08 21.47
CA GLU A 583 -2.24 -7.13 21.81
C GLU A 583 -1.18 -7.21 20.71
N TRP A 584 -0.01 -6.64 20.97
CA TRP A 584 1.20 -6.92 20.20
C TRP A 584 1.80 -8.22 20.72
N HIS A 585 1.97 -9.20 19.88
CA HIS A 585 2.84 -10.32 20.19
C HIS A 585 4.29 -9.80 20.18
N LYS A 586 4.93 -9.87 21.36
CA LYS A 586 6.34 -9.55 21.57
C LYS A 586 7.25 -10.51 20.80
#